data_b3e9fd788283071e4998f35ff53e09c1
#
_entry.id   b3e9fd788283071e4998f35ff53e09c1
#
_cell.length_a   1.000
_cell.length_b   1.000
_cell.length_c   1.000
_cell.angle_alpha   90.00
_cell.angle_beta   90.00
_cell.angle_gamma   90.00
#
_symmetry.space_group_name_H-M   'P 1'
#
loop_
_entity.id
_entity.type
_entity.pdbx_description
1 polymer ?
#
loop_
_entity_poly.entity_id
_entity_poly.type
_entity_poly.pdbx_seq_one_letter_code
_entity_poly.pdbx_strand_id
1 'polypeptide(L)'
;MILSLKQTMGKKTALVILDGWGIGKKDKSDGVFQAKTPFFDQISKNYPQSRLKTFGENVGLPKGQMGNSEVGHLNIGAGRIVYQDLLKINNSISDNSFFQNNQLKKVVSEAVRENKTIHLLGLVSNGGVHSSLNHLL
;
A
#
# COMPACT_ATOMS: atom_id res chain seq x y z
N MET A 1 -4.42 10.32 -11.29
CA MET A 1 -5.61 10.97 -11.88
C MET A 1 -6.38 9.89 -12.62
N ILE A 2 -7.57 9.51 -12.13
CA ILE A 2 -8.43 8.51 -12.79
C ILE A 2 -9.51 9.29 -13.52
N LEU A 3 -9.50 9.21 -14.84
CA LEU A 3 -10.57 9.75 -15.68
C LEU A 3 -11.65 8.68 -15.86
N SER A 4 -12.84 8.89 -15.27
CA SER A 4 -14.02 8.08 -15.58
C SER A 4 -14.51 8.44 -16.99
N LEU A 5 -14.53 7.49 -17.90
CA LEU A 5 -15.01 7.65 -19.26
C LEU A 5 -16.35 6.96 -19.44
N LYS A 6 -17.36 7.73 -19.83
CA LYS A 6 -18.56 7.16 -20.45
C LYS A 6 -18.13 6.49 -21.78
N GLN A 7 -18.37 5.20 -21.89
CA GLN A 7 -18.16 4.45 -23.12
C GLN A 7 -19.08 4.97 -24.22
N THR A 8 -18.50 5.72 -25.16
CA THR A 8 -19.06 5.86 -26.51
C THR A 8 -18.22 4.96 -27.42
N MET A 9 -18.87 4.02 -28.08
CA MET A 9 -18.24 3.10 -29.04
C MET A 9 -17.33 3.87 -29.99
N GLY A 10 -16.05 3.52 -30.02
CA GLY A 10 -15.07 4.01 -31.00
C GLY A 10 -13.96 4.92 -30.49
N LYS A 11 -13.95 5.39 -29.23
CA LYS A 11 -12.85 6.22 -28.71
C LYS A 11 -11.80 5.38 -27.99
N LYS A 12 -10.57 5.44 -28.45
CA LYS A 12 -9.43 4.83 -27.75
C LYS A 12 -9.09 5.62 -26.50
N THR A 13 -8.81 4.93 -25.39
CA THR A 13 -8.41 5.54 -24.10
C THR A 13 -6.97 5.17 -23.80
N ALA A 14 -6.21 6.12 -23.30
CA ALA A 14 -4.87 5.89 -22.78
C ALA A 14 -4.79 6.33 -21.30
N LEU A 15 -4.19 5.49 -20.46
CA LEU A 15 -3.77 5.84 -19.10
C LEU A 15 -2.26 6.09 -19.14
N VAL A 16 -1.85 7.30 -18.80
CA VAL A 16 -0.45 7.66 -18.68
C VAL A 16 -0.10 7.83 -17.21
N ILE A 17 0.84 7.03 -16.71
CA ILE A 17 1.31 7.07 -15.32
C ILE A 17 2.69 7.73 -15.32
N LEU A 18 2.79 8.88 -14.65
CA LEU A 18 4.04 9.56 -14.37
C LEU A 18 4.47 9.16 -12.96
N ASP A 19 5.21 8.08 -12.85
CA ASP A 19 5.65 7.54 -11.56
C ASP A 19 6.65 8.52 -10.90
N GLY A 20 6.45 8.76 -9.60
CA GLY A 20 7.22 9.76 -8.86
C GLY A 20 6.80 11.23 -9.11
N TRP A 21 5.87 11.49 -10.03
CA TRP A 21 5.36 12.83 -10.29
C TRP A 21 4.36 13.25 -9.21
N GLY A 22 4.83 14.00 -8.22
CA GLY A 22 4.05 14.38 -7.04
C GLY A 22 3.85 15.89 -6.91
N ILE A 23 3.07 16.28 -5.91
CA ILE A 23 2.91 17.66 -5.49
C ILE A 23 3.86 17.90 -4.33
N GLY A 24 4.97 18.56 -4.60
CA GLY A 24 6.02 18.85 -3.63
C GLY A 24 5.84 20.18 -2.90
N LYS A 25 6.92 20.66 -2.29
CA LYS A 25 6.95 21.88 -1.47
C LYS A 25 7.03 23.17 -2.28
N LYS A 26 7.18 23.10 -3.59
CA LYS A 26 7.39 24.25 -4.50
C LYS A 26 8.62 25.08 -4.13
N ASP A 27 9.68 24.44 -3.70
CA ASP A 27 10.98 25.04 -3.38
C ASP A 27 12.08 24.46 -4.28
N LYS A 28 13.35 24.75 -3.96
CA LYS A 28 14.51 24.30 -4.73
C LYS A 28 14.68 22.77 -4.75
N SER A 29 14.07 22.04 -3.82
CA SER A 29 14.13 20.58 -3.74
C SER A 29 13.04 19.90 -4.59
N ASP A 30 12.07 20.64 -5.12
CA ASP A 30 10.96 20.14 -5.91
C ASP A 30 11.30 20.18 -7.40
N GLY A 31 11.75 19.05 -7.93
CA GLY A 31 12.14 18.94 -9.33
C GLY A 31 11.01 19.21 -10.32
N VAL A 32 9.78 18.83 -9.99
CA VAL A 32 8.61 19.11 -10.84
C VAL A 32 8.32 20.61 -10.90
N PHE A 33 8.42 21.28 -9.76
CA PHE A 33 8.23 22.73 -9.68
C PHE A 33 9.33 23.53 -10.40
N GLN A 34 10.58 23.04 -10.38
CA GLN A 34 11.72 23.68 -11.05
C GLN A 34 11.73 23.45 -12.57
N ALA A 35 11.09 22.40 -13.05
CA ALA A 35 11.08 22.05 -14.46
C ALA A 35 10.15 22.94 -15.28
N LYS A 36 10.51 23.16 -16.53
CA LYS A 36 9.62 23.80 -17.51
C LYS A 36 8.66 22.75 -18.07
N THR A 37 7.42 22.78 -17.65
CA THR A 37 6.39 21.77 -17.99
C THR A 37 5.16 22.39 -18.65
N PRO A 38 5.31 23.12 -19.80
CA PRO A 38 4.25 23.94 -20.37
C PRO A 38 3.00 23.14 -20.72
N PHE A 39 3.15 21.91 -21.23
CA PHE A 39 2.02 21.05 -21.53
C PHE A 39 1.29 20.58 -20.27
N PHE A 40 2.03 20.12 -19.27
CA PHE A 40 1.46 19.71 -17.99
C PHE A 40 0.76 20.88 -17.29
N ASP A 41 1.35 22.07 -17.31
CA ASP A 41 0.77 23.28 -16.75
C ASP A 41 -0.54 23.65 -17.46
N GLN A 42 -0.61 23.49 -18.78
CA GLN A 42 -1.81 23.74 -19.56
C GLN A 42 -2.93 22.73 -19.21
N ILE A 43 -2.64 21.43 -19.19
CA ILE A 43 -3.67 20.42 -18.85
C ILE A 43 -4.13 20.57 -17.42
N SER A 44 -3.23 20.92 -16.50
CA SER A 44 -3.55 21.14 -15.08
C SER A 44 -4.47 22.35 -14.87
N LYS A 45 -4.49 23.33 -15.78
CA LYS A 45 -5.40 24.48 -15.70
C LYS A 45 -6.76 24.21 -16.34
N ASN A 46 -6.78 23.42 -17.42
CA ASN A 46 -7.93 23.34 -18.32
C ASN A 46 -8.78 22.07 -18.15
N TYR A 47 -8.28 21.09 -17.42
CA TYR A 47 -8.96 19.79 -17.24
C TYR A 47 -9.20 19.47 -15.78
N PRO A 48 -10.22 18.66 -15.46
CA PRO A 48 -10.52 18.22 -14.10
C PRO A 48 -9.34 17.51 -13.45
N GLN A 49 -9.11 17.77 -12.17
CA GLN A 49 -8.04 17.21 -11.37
C GLN A 49 -8.56 16.59 -10.09
N SER A 50 -7.87 15.57 -9.61
CA SER A 50 -8.03 15.03 -8.26
C SER A 50 -6.67 14.73 -7.66
N ARG A 51 -6.61 14.68 -6.33
CA ARG A 51 -5.40 14.32 -5.58
C ARG A 51 -5.56 12.93 -5.02
N LEU A 52 -4.52 12.12 -5.15
CA LEU A 52 -4.44 10.80 -4.56
C LEU A 52 -3.46 10.82 -3.39
N LYS A 53 -3.81 10.11 -2.32
CA LYS A 53 -2.87 9.80 -1.25
C LYS A 53 -2.10 8.55 -1.64
N THR A 54 -0.76 8.59 -1.50
CA THR A 54 0.14 7.56 -2.01
C THR A 54 0.92 6.86 -0.90
N PHE A 55 0.45 6.93 0.35
CA PHE A 55 1.13 6.39 1.53
C PHE A 55 0.14 5.82 2.54
N GLY A 56 0.66 5.01 3.46
CA GLY A 56 -0.07 4.45 4.59
C GLY A 56 -1.28 3.62 4.17
N GLU A 57 -2.31 3.63 4.98
CA GLU A 57 -3.53 2.83 4.79
C GLU A 57 -4.27 3.12 3.48
N ASN A 58 -4.05 4.31 2.90
CA ASN A 58 -4.65 4.68 1.60
C ASN A 58 -4.11 3.85 0.43
N VAL A 59 -3.00 3.18 0.60
CA VAL A 59 -2.38 2.28 -0.38
C VAL A 59 -2.16 0.87 0.17
N GLY A 60 -2.77 0.54 1.30
CA GLY A 60 -2.70 -0.79 1.90
C GLY A 60 -1.45 -1.06 2.75
N LEU A 61 -0.75 0.00 3.16
CA LEU A 61 0.41 -0.06 4.06
C LEU A 61 0.03 0.38 5.48
N PRO A 62 0.82 0.04 6.50
CA PRO A 62 0.64 0.57 7.85
C PRO A 62 0.62 2.09 7.89
N LYS A 63 -0.08 2.65 8.89
CA LYS A 63 -0.20 4.10 9.09
C LYS A 63 1.17 4.77 9.11
N GLY A 64 1.32 5.84 8.33
CA GLY A 64 2.55 6.63 8.25
C GLY A 64 3.67 6.03 7.41
N GLN A 65 3.53 4.80 6.93
CA GLN A 65 4.54 4.20 6.05
C GLN A 65 4.50 4.85 4.67
N MET A 66 5.68 5.21 4.15
CA MET A 66 5.83 5.78 2.81
C MET A 66 5.43 4.75 1.76
N GLY A 67 4.67 5.19 0.76
CA GLY A 67 4.32 4.36 -0.39
C GLY A 67 5.50 4.13 -1.34
N ASN A 68 5.27 3.24 -2.29
CA ASN A 68 6.21 2.92 -3.35
C ASN A 68 5.47 2.61 -4.65
N SER A 69 6.21 2.46 -5.74
CA SER A 69 5.67 2.19 -7.07
C SER A 69 4.86 0.88 -7.12
N GLU A 70 5.33 -0.17 -6.43
CA GLU A 70 4.69 -1.48 -6.43
C GLU A 70 3.27 -1.40 -5.88
N VAL A 71 3.09 -0.89 -4.66
CA VAL A 71 1.75 -0.77 -4.07
C VAL A 71 0.85 0.20 -4.82
N GLY A 72 1.42 1.27 -5.38
CA GLY A 72 0.67 2.23 -6.20
C GLY A 72 0.10 1.59 -7.46
N HIS A 73 0.91 0.90 -8.24
CA HIS A 73 0.49 0.19 -9.45
C HIS A 73 -0.47 -0.96 -9.15
N LEU A 74 -0.23 -1.70 -8.05
CA LEU A 74 -1.13 -2.76 -7.62
C LEU A 74 -2.54 -2.23 -7.33
N ASN A 75 -2.65 -1.10 -6.63
CA ASN A 75 -3.94 -0.47 -6.33
C ASN A 75 -4.64 0.07 -7.59
N ILE A 76 -3.88 0.66 -8.52
CA ILE A 76 -4.40 1.12 -9.82
C ILE A 76 -4.95 -0.08 -10.61
N GLY A 77 -4.18 -1.17 -10.71
CA GLY A 77 -4.60 -2.37 -11.45
C GLY A 77 -5.77 -3.08 -10.82
N ALA A 78 -5.84 -3.14 -9.50
CA ALA A 78 -6.94 -3.76 -8.77
C ALA A 78 -8.22 -2.90 -8.69
N GLY A 79 -8.12 -1.59 -8.96
CA GLY A 79 -9.23 -0.64 -8.80
C GLY A 79 -9.72 -0.47 -7.36
N ARG A 80 -8.93 -0.89 -6.38
CA ARG A 80 -9.24 -0.83 -4.94
C ARG A 80 -7.95 -0.83 -4.12
N ILE A 81 -8.06 -0.48 -2.84
CA ILE A 81 -6.92 -0.64 -1.90
C ILE A 81 -6.65 -2.13 -1.68
N VAL A 82 -5.41 -2.54 -1.92
CA VAL A 82 -4.92 -3.90 -1.67
C VAL A 82 -4.04 -3.87 -0.43
N TYR A 83 -4.56 -4.39 0.67
CA TYR A 83 -3.80 -4.45 1.92
C TYR A 83 -2.58 -5.35 1.78
N GLN A 84 -1.43 -4.83 2.14
CA GLN A 84 -0.17 -5.55 2.18
C GLN A 84 -0.13 -6.47 3.40
N ASP A 85 0.70 -7.49 3.36
CA ASP A 85 0.68 -8.55 4.37
C ASP A 85 0.95 -8.03 5.79
N LEU A 86 1.87 -7.08 5.95
CA LEU A 86 2.13 -6.46 7.25
C LEU A 86 0.86 -5.81 7.84
N LEU A 87 0.10 -5.07 7.01
CA LEU A 87 -1.15 -4.44 7.46
C LEU A 87 -2.24 -5.49 7.72
N LYS A 88 -2.34 -6.54 6.91
CA LYS A 88 -3.28 -7.65 7.15
C LYS A 88 -3.03 -8.32 8.49
N ILE A 89 -1.75 -8.60 8.81
CA ILE A 89 -1.37 -9.22 10.08
C ILE A 89 -1.67 -8.27 11.24
N ASN A 90 -1.29 -6.98 11.12
CA ASN A 90 -1.62 -5.98 12.14
C ASN A 90 -3.12 -5.95 12.43
N ASN A 91 -3.95 -5.90 11.39
CA ASN A 91 -5.40 -5.87 11.54
C ASN A 91 -5.93 -7.15 12.19
N SER A 92 -5.44 -8.31 11.78
CA SER A 92 -5.88 -9.60 12.32
C SER A 92 -5.50 -9.79 13.79
N ILE A 93 -4.37 -9.22 14.22
CA ILE A 93 -3.99 -9.19 15.63
C ILE A 93 -4.91 -8.21 16.40
N SER A 94 -5.14 -7.03 15.83
CA SER A 94 -5.98 -5.99 16.45
C SER A 94 -7.44 -6.40 16.65
N ASP A 95 -8.00 -7.15 15.71
CA ASP A 95 -9.38 -7.67 15.77
C ASP A 95 -9.49 -9.07 16.38
N ASN A 96 -8.38 -9.64 16.86
CA ASN A 96 -8.24 -10.98 17.42
C ASN A 96 -8.49 -12.14 16.44
N SER A 97 -8.68 -11.91 15.15
CA SER A 97 -8.90 -12.98 14.17
C SER A 97 -7.66 -13.84 13.95
N PHE A 98 -6.45 -13.28 14.14
CA PHE A 98 -5.20 -14.02 14.11
C PHE A 98 -5.22 -15.21 15.08
N PHE A 99 -5.69 -14.98 16.32
CA PHE A 99 -5.76 -16.01 17.37
C PHE A 99 -6.88 -17.03 17.14
N GLN A 100 -7.73 -16.81 16.14
CA GLN A 100 -8.77 -17.76 15.73
C GLN A 100 -8.33 -18.65 14.56
N ASN A 101 -7.08 -18.48 14.07
CA ASN A 101 -6.56 -19.32 12.98
C ASN A 101 -6.48 -20.79 13.43
N ASN A 102 -7.25 -21.64 12.76
CA ASN A 102 -7.38 -23.06 13.11
C ASN A 102 -6.06 -23.82 12.96
N GLN A 103 -5.19 -23.46 12.03
CA GLN A 103 -3.89 -24.11 11.85
C GLN A 103 -2.95 -23.80 13.01
N LEU A 104 -2.89 -22.54 13.44
CA LEU A 104 -2.10 -22.14 14.61
C LEU A 104 -2.61 -22.83 15.88
N LYS A 105 -3.92 -22.80 16.11
CA LYS A 105 -4.54 -23.49 17.26
C LYS A 105 -4.23 -24.98 17.27
N LYS A 106 -4.30 -25.63 16.11
CA LYS A 106 -3.99 -27.05 15.97
C LYS A 106 -2.56 -27.36 16.39
N VAL A 107 -1.57 -26.63 15.82
CA VAL A 107 -0.15 -26.84 16.14
C VAL A 107 0.12 -26.63 17.63
N VAL A 108 -0.43 -25.56 18.22
CA VAL A 108 -0.26 -25.30 19.65
C VAL A 108 -0.89 -26.39 20.50
N SER A 109 -2.12 -26.81 20.22
CA SER A 109 -2.82 -27.83 20.98
C SER A 109 -2.14 -29.20 20.87
N GLU A 110 -1.61 -29.57 19.71
CA GLU A 110 -0.84 -30.80 19.50
C GLU A 110 0.46 -30.77 20.30
N ALA A 111 1.20 -29.66 20.26
CA ALA A 111 2.45 -29.52 21.01
C ALA A 111 2.21 -29.62 22.52
N VAL A 112 1.16 -28.99 23.04
CA VAL A 112 0.78 -29.10 24.45
C VAL A 112 0.39 -30.52 24.82
N ARG A 113 -0.46 -31.17 24.02
CA ARG A 113 -0.90 -32.55 24.27
C ARG A 113 0.27 -33.54 24.31
N GLU A 114 1.26 -33.33 23.46
CA GLU A 114 2.41 -34.25 23.32
C GLU A 114 3.62 -33.81 24.16
N ASN A 115 3.48 -32.78 24.99
CA ASN A 115 4.57 -32.17 25.77
C ASN A 115 5.81 -31.85 24.93
N LYS A 116 5.57 -31.21 23.75
CA LYS A 116 6.60 -30.80 22.79
C LYS A 116 6.86 -29.31 22.85
N THR A 117 8.06 -28.93 22.42
CA THR A 117 8.45 -27.52 22.31
C THR A 117 8.08 -26.99 20.93
N ILE A 118 7.51 -25.79 20.86
CA ILE A 118 7.32 -25.03 19.62
C ILE A 118 8.52 -24.12 19.44
N HIS A 119 9.14 -24.19 18.26
CA HIS A 119 10.22 -23.32 17.87
C HIS A 119 9.70 -22.26 16.87
N LEU A 120 9.90 -20.98 17.17
CA LEU A 120 9.57 -19.87 16.29
C LEU A 120 10.85 -19.42 15.58
N LEU A 121 10.85 -19.42 14.26
CA LEU A 121 11.98 -19.02 13.43
C LEU A 121 11.55 -17.81 12.59
N GLY A 122 12.34 -16.74 12.63
CA GLY A 122 12.02 -15.54 11.85
C GLY A 122 12.96 -14.38 12.15
N LEU A 123 12.73 -13.29 11.45
CA LEU A 123 13.44 -12.04 11.67
C LEU A 123 12.82 -11.29 12.86
N VAL A 124 13.57 -11.11 13.93
CA VAL A 124 13.17 -10.34 15.12
C VAL A 124 13.65 -8.91 14.96
N SER A 125 12.75 -8.01 14.57
CA SER A 125 13.12 -6.62 14.25
C SER A 125 11.95 -5.66 14.51
N ASN A 126 12.30 -4.43 14.89
CA ASN A 126 11.37 -3.30 15.02
C ASN A 126 11.19 -2.51 13.69
N GLY A 127 11.84 -2.94 12.62
CA GLY A 127 11.89 -2.20 11.35
C GLY A 127 10.54 -2.01 10.65
N GLY A 128 9.59 -2.93 10.84
CA GLY A 128 8.24 -2.79 10.29
C GLY A 128 8.16 -2.88 8.77
N VAL A 129 9.19 -3.42 8.11
CA VAL A 129 9.20 -3.64 6.65
C VAL A 129 9.05 -5.12 6.34
N HIS A 130 9.96 -5.97 6.83
CA HIS A 130 9.95 -7.42 6.61
C HIS A 130 9.53 -8.21 7.84
N SER A 131 9.43 -7.55 8.99
CA SER A 131 8.98 -8.14 10.25
C SER A 131 8.53 -7.06 11.22
N SER A 132 7.81 -7.48 12.26
CA SER A 132 7.44 -6.63 13.39
C SER A 132 7.56 -7.43 14.68
N LEU A 133 8.23 -6.88 15.68
CA LEU A 133 8.33 -7.51 17.00
C LEU A 133 6.95 -7.73 17.62
N ASN A 134 6.01 -6.81 17.38
CA ASN A 134 4.62 -6.94 17.87
C ASN A 134 3.85 -8.13 17.30
N HIS A 135 4.35 -8.74 16.20
CA HIS A 135 3.76 -9.96 15.65
C HIS A 135 4.28 -11.24 16.35
N LEU A 136 5.38 -11.13 17.08
CA LEU A 136 5.99 -12.23 17.82
C LEU A 136 5.50 -12.29 19.27
N LEU A 137 5.23 -11.12 19.86
CA LEU A 137 4.79 -10.95 21.27
C LEU A 137 3.28 -11.09 21.42
#